data_041bb289fb475d1e04ea2302be805edf
#
_entry.id   041bb289fb475d1e04ea2302be805edf
#
_cell.length_a   1.000
_cell.length_b   1.000
_cell.length_c   1.000
_cell.angle_alpha   90.00
_cell.angle_beta   90.00
_cell.angle_gamma   90.00
#
_symmetry.space_group_name_H-M   'P 1'
#
loop_
_entity.id
_entity.type
_entity.pdbx_description
1 polymer ?
#
loop_
_entity_poly.entity_id
_entity_poly.type
_entity_poly.pdbx_seq_one_letter_code
_entity_poly.pdbx_strand_id
1 'polypeptide(L)'
;RGAARPGAQGRQAWRSWVTAKPIVPREQANRDIDQAISYYLSEDAEQAALGFIDAVEQAYAHLSLHPATGSPRYAHELNLPRLRCWPLARYPHLLFYVERPDHIDVWRVLHGQRDIPAWMQEPDDI
;
A
#
# COMPACT_ATOMS: atom_id res chain seq x y z
N ARG A 1 -32.33 2.45 -9.48
CA ARG A 1 -31.73 2.59 -9.33
C ARG A 1 -31.46 2.64 -8.89
N GLY A 2 -31.44 2.80 -8.79
CA GLY A 2 -30.93 3.05 -8.46
C GLY A 2 -30.69 3.00 -7.97
N ALA A 3 -30.97 2.71 -7.91
CA ALA A 3 -30.60 2.80 -7.41
C ALA A 3 -30.14 2.33 -7.18
N ALA A 4 -30.21 1.85 -7.63
CA ALA A 4 -29.64 1.55 -7.48
C ALA A 4 -28.95 1.23 -7.18
N ARG A 5 -28.94 0.46 -7.65
CA ARG A 5 -28.12 0.51 -7.09
C ARG A 5 -27.83 1.63 -6.75
N PRO A 6 -28.53 2.11 -6.32
CA PRO A 6 -28.21 3.44 -6.08
C PRO A 6 -27.01 3.57 -5.20
N GLY A 7 -26.76 2.63 -4.43
CA GLY A 7 -25.61 2.70 -3.60
C GLY A 7 -24.35 2.86 -4.40
N ALA A 8 -24.19 2.03 -5.42
CA ALA A 8 -22.96 2.05 -6.19
C ALA A 8 -22.84 3.33 -6.98
N GLN A 9 -23.91 3.74 -7.60
CA GLN A 9 -23.83 4.92 -8.43
C GLN A 9 -23.72 6.20 -7.63
N GLY A 10 -24.39 6.24 -6.49
CA GLY A 10 -24.26 7.37 -5.62
C GLY A 10 -22.83 7.52 -5.11
N ARG A 11 -22.18 6.42 -4.81
CA ARG A 11 -20.81 6.47 -4.34
C ARG A 11 -19.86 6.94 -5.41
N GLN A 12 -20.10 6.58 -6.65
CA GLN A 12 -19.23 7.05 -7.72
C GLN A 12 -19.36 8.52 -7.95
N ALA A 13 -20.57 9.05 -7.92
CA ALA A 13 -20.77 10.46 -8.05
C ALA A 13 -20.08 11.22 -6.93
N TRP A 14 -20.18 10.69 -5.72
CA TRP A 14 -19.53 11.29 -4.58
C TRP A 14 -18.01 11.27 -4.73
N ARG A 15 -17.47 10.17 -5.23
CA ARG A 15 -16.04 10.03 -5.38
C ARG A 15 -15.43 11.02 -6.35
N SER A 16 -16.20 11.46 -7.33
CA SER A 16 -15.63 12.40 -8.30
C SER A 16 -15.22 13.69 -7.62
N TRP A 17 -15.76 13.98 -6.45
CA TRP A 17 -15.39 15.16 -5.70
C TRP A 17 -14.14 14.93 -4.87
N VAL A 18 -13.85 13.70 -4.51
CA VAL A 18 -12.77 13.38 -3.59
C VAL A 18 -11.49 13.04 -4.31
N THR A 19 -11.54 12.91 -5.60
CA THR A 19 -10.36 12.66 -6.41
C THR A 19 -9.57 11.43 -5.93
N ALA A 20 -10.26 10.31 -5.81
CA ALA A 20 -9.60 9.06 -5.47
C ALA A 20 -8.64 8.67 -6.58
N LYS A 21 -7.46 8.17 -6.19
CA LYS A 21 -6.46 7.75 -7.15
C LYS A 21 -6.34 6.23 -7.12
N PRO A 22 -6.23 5.59 -8.28
CA PRO A 22 -6.01 4.14 -8.31
C PRO A 22 -4.67 3.78 -7.70
N ILE A 23 -4.63 2.61 -7.09
CA ILE A 23 -3.41 2.06 -6.52
C ILE A 23 -2.75 1.19 -7.57
N VAL A 24 -1.48 1.46 -7.85
CA VAL A 24 -0.72 0.70 -8.85
C VAL A 24 0.54 0.16 -8.17
N PRO A 25 0.50 -1.07 -7.67
CA PRO A 25 1.69 -1.64 -7.04
C PRO A 25 2.67 -2.11 -8.10
N ARG A 26 3.95 -1.88 -7.83
CA ARG A 26 5.00 -2.43 -8.66
C ARG A 26 5.09 -3.93 -8.45
N GLU A 27 5.71 -4.61 -9.38
CA GLU A 27 5.83 -6.07 -9.28
C GLU A 27 6.55 -6.47 -8.01
N GLN A 28 7.56 -5.71 -7.61
CA GLN A 28 8.30 -6.04 -6.40
C GLN A 28 7.41 -5.89 -5.15
N ALA A 29 6.52 -4.91 -5.13
CA ALA A 29 5.57 -4.78 -4.02
C ALA A 29 4.66 -6.00 -3.96
N ASN A 30 4.19 -6.47 -5.11
CA ASN A 30 3.35 -7.67 -5.15
C ASN A 30 4.12 -8.88 -4.64
N ARG A 31 5.40 -8.99 -4.99
CA ARG A 31 6.23 -10.08 -4.48
C ARG A 31 6.41 -10.01 -2.97
N ASP A 32 6.60 -8.80 -2.45
CA ASP A 32 6.71 -8.61 -1.00
C ASP A 32 5.45 -9.12 -0.30
N ILE A 33 4.29 -8.78 -0.84
CA ILE A 33 3.01 -9.20 -0.28
C ILE A 33 2.88 -10.72 -0.34
N ASP A 34 3.20 -11.30 -1.49
CA ASP A 34 3.11 -12.74 -1.66
C ASP A 34 4.04 -13.47 -0.69
N GLN A 35 5.23 -12.94 -0.48
CA GLN A 35 6.18 -13.54 0.43
C GLN A 35 5.67 -13.51 1.86
N ALA A 36 5.05 -12.40 2.26
CA ALA A 36 4.49 -12.31 3.61
C ALA A 36 3.36 -13.31 3.80
N ILE A 37 2.48 -13.42 2.80
CA ILE A 37 1.38 -14.38 2.86
C ILE A 37 1.93 -15.80 2.98
N SER A 38 2.92 -16.14 2.13
CA SER A 38 3.52 -17.47 2.16
C SER A 38 4.16 -17.77 3.50
N TYR A 39 4.80 -16.77 4.09
CA TYR A 39 5.40 -16.96 5.39
C TYR A 39 4.34 -17.33 6.43
N TYR A 40 3.25 -16.58 6.49
CA TYR A 40 2.20 -16.88 7.47
C TYR A 40 1.59 -18.26 7.24
N LEU A 41 1.39 -18.64 5.97
CA LEU A 41 0.85 -19.95 5.68
C LEU A 41 1.81 -21.07 6.06
N SER A 42 3.11 -20.85 5.87
CA SER A 42 4.11 -21.85 6.24
C SER A 42 4.18 -22.06 7.76
N GLU A 43 3.74 -21.05 8.52
CA GLU A 43 3.72 -21.12 9.99
C GLU A 43 2.35 -21.59 10.50
N ASP A 44 1.51 -22.15 9.63
CA ASP A 44 0.16 -22.56 9.99
C ASP A 44 -0.66 -21.40 10.56
N ALA A 45 -0.37 -20.20 10.12
CA ALA A 45 -1.05 -19.02 10.61
C ALA A 45 -1.99 -18.48 9.53
N GLU A 46 -2.96 -19.29 9.15
CA GLU A 46 -3.89 -18.93 8.06
C GLU A 46 -4.64 -17.65 8.37
N GLN A 47 -5.07 -17.47 9.63
CA GLN A 47 -5.78 -16.25 9.99
C GLN A 47 -4.89 -15.03 9.88
N ALA A 48 -3.61 -15.18 10.21
CA ALA A 48 -2.66 -14.07 10.05
C ALA A 48 -2.48 -13.72 8.57
N ALA A 49 -2.44 -14.74 7.71
CA ALA A 49 -2.34 -14.49 6.27
C ALA A 49 -3.54 -13.74 5.74
N LEU A 50 -4.73 -14.14 6.13
CA LEU A 50 -5.95 -13.46 5.71
C LEU A 50 -6.02 -12.05 6.27
N GLY A 51 -5.63 -11.86 7.50
CA GLY A 51 -5.59 -10.54 8.11
C GLY A 51 -4.59 -9.63 7.44
N PHE A 52 -3.47 -10.19 6.97
CA PHE A 52 -2.46 -9.40 6.27
C PHE A 52 -3.03 -8.87 4.94
N ILE A 53 -3.72 -9.72 4.20
CA ILE A 53 -4.37 -9.28 2.96
C ILE A 53 -5.35 -8.15 3.25
N ASP A 54 -6.15 -8.31 4.30
CA ASP A 54 -7.12 -7.31 4.70
C ASP A 54 -6.44 -5.99 5.07
N ALA A 55 -5.32 -6.07 5.78
CA ALA A 55 -4.58 -4.87 6.18
C ALA A 55 -4.03 -4.13 4.96
N VAL A 56 -3.55 -4.87 3.96
CA VAL A 56 -3.06 -4.26 2.73
C VAL A 56 -4.21 -3.57 2.00
N GLU A 57 -5.36 -4.22 1.91
CA GLU A 57 -6.53 -3.64 1.23
C GLU A 57 -7.01 -2.38 1.93
N GLN A 58 -7.00 -2.39 3.25
CA GLN A 58 -7.40 -1.20 4.00
C GLN A 58 -6.42 -0.06 3.80
N ALA A 59 -5.13 -0.38 3.76
CA ALA A 59 -4.12 0.66 3.50
C ALA A 59 -4.31 1.25 2.11
N TYR A 60 -4.54 0.41 1.11
CA TYR A 60 -4.77 0.89 -0.24
C TYR A 60 -5.99 1.81 -0.30
N ALA A 61 -7.08 1.40 0.35
CA ALA A 61 -8.29 2.22 0.35
C ALA A 61 -8.04 3.58 0.99
N HIS A 62 -7.31 3.58 2.09
CA HIS A 62 -6.99 4.83 2.77
C HIS A 62 -6.12 5.74 1.89
N LEU A 63 -5.05 5.19 1.34
CA LEU A 63 -4.10 6.00 0.57
C LEU A 63 -4.69 6.49 -0.75
N SER A 64 -5.63 5.74 -1.30
CA SER A 64 -6.34 6.18 -2.50
C SER A 64 -7.05 7.51 -2.29
N LEU A 65 -7.57 7.72 -1.09
CA LEU A 65 -8.31 8.93 -0.75
C LEU A 65 -7.45 9.98 -0.04
N HIS A 66 -6.41 9.53 0.66
CA HIS A 66 -5.60 10.42 1.51
C HIS A 66 -4.12 10.18 1.29
N PRO A 67 -3.62 10.43 0.08
CA PRO A 67 -2.23 10.05 -0.24
C PRO A 67 -1.17 10.82 0.53
N ALA A 68 -1.51 11.97 1.07
CA ALA A 68 -0.50 12.78 1.77
C ALA A 68 -0.36 12.41 3.24
N THR A 69 -1.07 11.39 3.72
CA THR A 69 -1.03 11.04 5.14
C THR A 69 0.17 10.18 5.52
N GLY A 70 0.83 9.55 4.56
CA GLY A 70 2.00 8.74 4.86
C GLY A 70 3.16 9.59 5.37
N SER A 71 4.06 8.96 6.12
CA SER A 71 5.20 9.64 6.70
C SER A 71 6.31 9.82 5.67
N PRO A 72 6.92 11.00 5.58
CA PRO A 72 8.06 11.21 4.68
C PRO A 72 9.40 10.85 5.33
N ARG A 73 9.40 10.09 6.42
CA ARG A 73 10.61 9.92 7.23
C ARG A 73 11.80 9.34 6.46
N TYR A 74 11.56 8.52 5.45
CA TYR A 74 12.64 7.94 4.67
C TYR A 74 12.99 8.74 3.44
N ALA A 75 12.21 9.77 3.13
CA ALA A 75 12.44 10.56 1.91
C ALA A 75 13.80 11.22 1.92
N HIS A 76 14.14 11.82 3.03
CA HIS A 76 15.42 12.52 3.17
C HIS A 76 16.58 11.54 3.17
N GLU A 77 16.48 10.51 3.98
CA GLU A 77 17.55 9.54 4.15
C GLU A 77 17.89 8.84 2.83
N LEU A 78 16.88 8.55 2.03
CA LEU A 78 17.06 7.84 0.77
C LEU A 78 17.20 8.77 -0.42
N ASN A 79 17.14 10.07 -0.18
CA ASN A 79 17.20 11.07 -1.26
C ASN A 79 16.10 10.84 -2.30
N LEU A 80 14.90 10.53 -1.81
CA LEU A 80 13.72 10.31 -2.62
C LEU A 80 12.62 11.23 -2.11
N PRO A 81 12.60 12.48 -2.55
CA PRO A 81 11.82 13.53 -1.88
C PRO A 81 10.32 13.32 -1.82
N ARG A 82 9.77 12.44 -2.65
CA ARG A 82 8.33 12.19 -2.64
C ARG A 82 7.94 10.90 -1.96
N LEU A 83 8.92 10.15 -1.48
CA LEU A 83 8.64 8.84 -0.89
C LEU A 83 7.94 9.01 0.46
N ARG A 84 6.88 8.24 0.64
CA ARG A 84 6.16 8.17 1.91
C ARG A 84 6.01 6.73 2.33
N CYS A 85 5.79 6.50 3.61
CA CYS A 85 5.49 5.17 4.10
C CYS A 85 4.29 5.20 5.02
N TRP A 86 3.57 4.09 5.04
CA TRP A 86 2.34 3.93 5.81
C TRP A 86 2.38 2.58 6.51
N PRO A 87 2.23 2.54 7.83
CA PRO A 87 2.26 1.27 8.54
C PRO A 87 0.97 0.50 8.33
N LEU A 88 1.08 -0.81 8.12
CA LEU A 88 -0.09 -1.66 8.05
C LEU A 88 -0.67 -1.85 9.44
N ALA A 89 -2.00 -1.85 9.53
CA ALA A 89 -2.67 -2.05 10.81
C ALA A 89 -2.38 -3.46 11.32
N ARG A 90 -1.90 -3.56 12.55
CA ARG A 90 -1.69 -4.84 13.26
C ARG A 90 -0.52 -5.67 12.75
N TYR A 91 0.21 -5.19 11.77
CA TYR A 91 1.36 -5.92 11.22
C TYR A 91 2.59 -5.03 11.25
N PRO A 92 3.77 -5.62 11.39
CA PRO A 92 4.99 -4.81 11.49
C PRO A 92 5.52 -4.34 10.14
N HIS A 93 4.69 -4.31 9.13
CA HIS A 93 5.11 -3.96 7.78
C HIS A 93 4.85 -2.50 7.48
N LEU A 94 5.71 -1.92 6.64
CA LEU A 94 5.57 -0.57 6.13
C LEU A 94 5.36 -0.62 4.63
N LEU A 95 4.36 0.13 4.16
CA LEU A 95 4.06 0.24 2.75
C LEU A 95 4.70 1.52 2.23
N PHE A 96 5.58 1.40 1.24
CA PHE A 96 6.29 2.53 0.66
C PHE A 96 5.67 2.91 -0.66
N TYR A 97 5.37 4.19 -0.83
CA TYR A 97 4.68 4.65 -2.02
C TYR A 97 5.06 6.07 -2.38
N VAL A 98 4.77 6.43 -3.63
CA VAL A 98 4.91 7.80 -4.11
C VAL A 98 3.58 8.18 -4.75
N GLU A 99 3.08 9.37 -4.41
CA GLU A 99 1.87 9.89 -5.05
C GLU A 99 2.24 10.45 -6.42
N ARG A 100 1.60 9.93 -7.46
CA ARG A 100 1.75 10.45 -8.82
C ARG A 100 0.52 11.27 -9.17
N PRO A 101 0.57 12.04 -10.25
CA PRO A 101 -0.60 12.86 -10.61
C PRO A 101 -1.88 12.06 -10.81
N ASP A 102 -1.77 10.84 -11.32
CA ASP A 102 -2.96 10.05 -11.67
C ASP A 102 -3.04 8.71 -10.94
N HIS A 103 -2.09 8.39 -10.05
CA HIS A 103 -2.14 7.11 -9.34
C HIS A 103 -1.23 7.14 -8.12
N ILE A 104 -1.38 6.10 -7.29
CA ILE A 104 -0.49 5.87 -6.16
C ILE A 104 0.47 4.76 -6.56
N ASP A 105 1.74 5.09 -6.62
CA ASP A 105 2.81 4.19 -7.08
C ASP A 105 3.37 3.46 -5.87
N VAL A 106 2.95 2.21 -5.64
CA VAL A 106 3.39 1.46 -4.47
C VAL A 106 4.68 0.73 -4.81
N TRP A 107 5.75 1.03 -4.09
CA TRP A 107 7.08 0.53 -4.38
C TRP A 107 7.40 -0.77 -3.66
N ARG A 108 7.19 -0.81 -2.36
CA ARG A 108 7.56 -1.96 -1.54
C ARG A 108 6.62 -2.10 -0.36
N VAL A 109 6.54 -3.32 0.17
CA VAL A 109 5.89 -3.59 1.45
C VAL A 109 6.90 -4.39 2.27
N LEU A 110 7.57 -3.73 3.20
CA LEU A 110 8.71 -4.31 3.90
C LEU A 110 8.45 -4.39 5.39
N HIS A 111 8.98 -5.46 5.99
CA HIS A 111 8.95 -5.58 7.45
C HIS A 111 9.73 -4.42 8.07
N GLY A 112 9.16 -3.78 9.07
CA GLY A 112 9.73 -2.56 9.63
C GLY A 112 11.05 -2.76 10.33
N GLN A 113 11.43 -4.00 10.63
CA GLN A 113 12.72 -4.28 11.26
C GLN A 113 13.82 -4.57 10.27
N ARG A 114 13.52 -4.57 8.99
CA ARG A 114 14.55 -4.75 7.98
C ARG A 114 15.38 -3.48 7.85
N ASP A 115 16.56 -3.64 7.27
CA ASP A 115 17.38 -2.50 6.90
C ASP A 115 16.72 -1.81 5.72
N ILE A 116 15.80 -0.92 6.00
CA ILE A 116 14.98 -0.31 4.96
C ILE A 116 15.81 0.39 3.89
N PRO A 117 16.83 1.20 4.25
CA PRO A 117 17.62 1.84 3.19
C PRO A 117 18.25 0.85 2.23
N ALA A 118 18.80 -0.26 2.74
CA ALA A 118 19.42 -1.24 1.87
C ALA A 118 18.39 -1.91 0.96
N TRP A 119 17.22 -2.26 1.52
CA TRP A 119 16.19 -2.92 0.75
C TRP A 119 15.60 -2.02 -0.32
N MET A 120 15.45 -0.73 -0.03
CA MET A 120 14.88 0.22 -0.98
C MET A 120 15.83 0.53 -2.12
N GLN A 121 17.13 0.39 -1.90
CA GLN A 121 18.12 0.67 -2.93
C GLN A 121 18.37 -0.52 -3.84
N GLU A 122 17.82 -1.67 -3.49
CA GLU A 122 17.96 -2.83 -4.32
C GLU A 122 17.14 -2.64 -5.59
N PRO A 123 17.75 -2.76 -6.75
CA PRO A 123 17.01 -2.50 -7.98
C PRO A 123 16.07 -3.64 -8.27
N ASP A 124 14.78 -3.35 -8.32
CA ASP A 124 13.80 -4.38 -8.62
C ASP A 124 13.58 -4.56 -10.09
N ASP A 125 14.20 -3.78 -10.89
CA ASP A 125 14.04 -3.86 -12.33
C ASP A 125 15.15 -4.62 -13.00
N ILE A 126 16.04 -5.22 -12.27
CA ILE A 126 17.18 -5.96 -12.84
C ILE A 126 16.93 -7.45 -12.96
#